data_ffb962b18ec6d5cc1e2b0d48168cec8b
#
_entry.id   ffb962b18ec6d5cc1e2b0d48168cec8b
#
_cell.length_a   1.000
_cell.length_b   1.000
_cell.length_c   1.000
_cell.angle_alpha   90.00
_cell.angle_beta   90.00
_cell.angle_gamma   90.00
#
_symmetry.space_group_name_H-M   'P 1'
#
loop_
_entity.id
_entity.type
_entity.pdbx_description
1 polymer ?
#
loop_
_entity_poly.entity_id
_entity_poly.type
_entity_poly.pdbx_seq_one_letter_code
_entity_poly.pdbx_strand_id
1 'polypeptide(L)'
;MWKPEYVGAAKVIPKMDAHLEPWTMLGYLAAKNNLRRMRLGVAVTDTGRRNPAVTAQAAATLHLLTRGRAVLGIGTGEKESNAPYGVDWSKPVARFEEALATIRALWNSNGELVTRDSPFFPLHKASFALPPYKGKWPEIWVAAHGPRMIRATGRYADGWFPGTTRAVGYGEQLTWLRTAASDAGRDPNEIKPALIRFIVTGRSRDEVDEVIDSDIAKIFTLNCTAEAWARHGAEHPLGADFTGVQELIPQLIDEKTALSYAAKTPRSLVAELFTVGTPDEVVDQIAEFRDQGLRYLVVGNAGAIQPSLGKSAATTAPYVKTVRALRRL
;
A
#
# COMPACT_ATOMS: atom_id res chain seq x y z
N MET A 1 2.58 -18.85 -9.07
CA MET A 1 1.78 -18.13 -10.08
C MET A 1 2.57 -17.16 -10.98
N TRP A 2 3.80 -16.78 -10.64
CA TRP A 2 4.66 -15.93 -11.46
C TRP A 2 5.35 -16.72 -12.60
N LYS A 3 4.59 -17.53 -13.34
CA LYS A 3 5.05 -18.35 -14.46
C LYS A 3 4.72 -17.68 -15.80
N PRO A 4 5.51 -17.98 -16.87
CA PRO A 4 5.29 -17.38 -18.19
C PRO A 4 3.90 -17.57 -18.81
N GLU A 5 3.20 -18.64 -18.44
CA GLU A 5 1.83 -18.92 -18.87
C GLU A 5 0.79 -17.97 -18.28
N TYR A 6 1.05 -17.41 -17.08
CA TYR A 6 0.13 -16.46 -16.40
C TYR A 6 0.60 -15.02 -16.49
N VAL A 7 1.92 -14.80 -16.55
CA VAL A 7 2.51 -13.46 -16.59
C VAL A 7 3.58 -13.40 -17.65
N GLY A 8 3.30 -12.74 -18.76
CA GLY A 8 4.20 -12.65 -19.91
C GLY A 8 5.58 -12.06 -19.58
N ALA A 9 5.65 -11.15 -18.61
CA ALA A 9 6.92 -10.58 -18.13
C ALA A 9 7.87 -11.64 -17.54
N ALA A 10 7.36 -12.76 -17.03
CA ALA A 10 8.18 -13.87 -16.54
C ALA A 10 9.02 -14.55 -17.63
N LYS A 11 8.74 -14.29 -18.92
CA LYS A 11 9.57 -14.74 -20.04
C LYS A 11 10.92 -14.01 -20.10
N VAL A 12 10.98 -12.80 -19.56
CA VAL A 12 12.18 -11.92 -19.62
C VAL A 12 12.72 -11.56 -18.24
N ILE A 13 11.94 -11.76 -17.19
CA ILE A 13 12.35 -11.58 -15.80
C ILE A 13 12.46 -12.95 -15.14
N PRO A 14 13.67 -13.49 -14.92
CA PRO A 14 13.87 -14.89 -14.53
C PRO A 14 13.26 -15.27 -13.17
N LYS A 15 13.07 -14.29 -12.28
CA LYS A 15 12.50 -14.49 -10.94
C LYS A 15 11.57 -13.33 -10.61
N MET A 16 10.31 -13.45 -11.02
CA MET A 16 9.28 -12.44 -10.78
C MET A 16 8.92 -12.25 -9.30
N ASP A 17 9.20 -13.26 -8.48
CA ASP A 17 8.98 -13.28 -7.03
C ASP A 17 10.18 -12.75 -6.21
N ALA A 18 11.27 -12.39 -6.89
CA ALA A 18 12.43 -11.80 -6.21
C ALA A 18 12.19 -10.31 -5.95
N HIS A 19 12.27 -9.91 -4.69
CA HIS A 19 12.13 -8.53 -4.27
C HIS A 19 13.44 -8.01 -3.69
N LEU A 20 13.88 -6.85 -4.19
CA LEU A 20 15.01 -6.13 -3.61
C LEU A 20 14.59 -5.45 -2.30
N GLU A 21 15.52 -5.34 -1.35
CA GLU A 21 15.27 -4.65 -0.10
C GLU A 21 14.98 -3.15 -0.37
N PRO A 22 13.81 -2.63 0.04
CA PRO A 22 13.33 -1.34 -0.45
C PRO A 22 14.18 -0.14 0.01
N TRP A 23 14.70 -0.15 1.23
CA TRP A 23 15.50 0.98 1.74
C TRP A 23 16.86 1.09 1.05
N THR A 24 17.49 -0.04 0.75
CA THR A 24 18.72 -0.11 -0.06
C THR A 24 18.48 0.44 -1.46
N MET A 25 17.37 0.04 -2.08
CA MET A 25 16.97 0.55 -3.40
C MET A 25 16.64 2.03 -3.38
N LEU A 26 15.95 2.52 -2.36
CA LEU A 26 15.63 3.94 -2.23
C LEU A 26 16.89 4.79 -2.04
N GLY A 27 17.89 4.29 -1.29
CA GLY A 27 19.20 4.95 -1.20
C GLY A 27 19.90 5.08 -2.55
N TYR A 28 19.92 4.00 -3.34
CA TYR A 28 20.45 4.02 -4.70
C TYR A 28 19.67 4.99 -5.61
N LEU A 29 18.34 4.96 -5.57
CA LEU A 29 17.49 5.86 -6.35
C LEU A 29 17.65 7.33 -5.93
N ALA A 30 17.87 7.60 -4.65
CA ALA A 30 18.15 8.95 -4.16
C ALA A 30 19.44 9.51 -4.78
N ALA A 31 20.48 8.70 -4.90
CA ALA A 31 21.75 9.08 -5.56
C ALA A 31 21.56 9.31 -7.06
N LYS A 32 20.65 8.60 -7.71
CA LYS A 32 20.32 8.72 -9.16
C LYS A 32 19.29 9.82 -9.46
N ASN A 33 18.58 10.36 -8.47
CA ASN A 33 17.58 11.41 -8.65
C ASN A 33 18.25 12.81 -8.86
N ASN A 34 19.02 12.93 -9.92
CA ASN A 34 19.83 14.11 -10.20
C ASN A 34 19.01 15.38 -10.37
N LEU A 35 17.82 15.28 -10.97
CA LEU A 35 16.90 16.42 -11.13
C LEU A 35 16.17 16.76 -9.82
N ARG A 36 16.27 15.91 -8.81
CA ARG A 36 15.67 16.10 -7.47
C ARG A 36 14.19 16.51 -7.50
N ARG A 37 13.44 16.00 -8.50
CA ARG A 37 12.03 16.32 -8.69
C ARG A 37 11.10 15.26 -8.08
N MET A 38 11.58 14.01 -7.97
CA MET A 38 10.78 12.92 -7.43
C MET A 38 10.81 12.92 -5.91
N ARG A 39 9.67 12.64 -5.32
CA ARG A 39 9.56 12.16 -3.95
C ARG A 39 9.85 10.66 -3.96
N LEU A 40 10.58 10.19 -2.97
CA LEU A 40 10.89 8.76 -2.82
C LEU A 40 10.27 8.24 -1.52
N GLY A 41 9.69 7.08 -1.58
CA GLY A 41 9.09 6.45 -0.41
C GLY A 41 8.77 4.98 -0.65
N VAL A 42 8.56 4.25 0.43
CA VAL A 42 8.08 2.88 0.41
C VAL A 42 6.57 2.87 0.58
N ALA A 43 5.86 2.00 -0.14
CA ALA A 43 4.40 1.90 -0.08
C ALA A 43 3.95 0.43 0.01
N VAL A 44 4.05 -0.17 1.20
CA VAL A 44 4.48 0.36 2.51
C VAL A 44 5.51 -0.58 3.14
N THR A 45 6.26 -0.10 4.16
CA THR A 45 7.06 -0.97 5.02
C THR A 45 6.21 -1.51 6.17
N ASP A 46 6.59 -2.68 6.70
CA ASP A 46 5.95 -3.29 7.87
C ASP A 46 6.62 -2.88 9.20
N THR A 47 5.93 -3.16 10.29
CA THR A 47 6.42 -2.91 11.65
C THR A 47 6.88 -4.19 12.37
N GLY A 48 6.85 -5.32 11.69
CA GLY A 48 7.22 -6.62 12.28
C GLY A 48 8.70 -6.94 12.16
N ARG A 49 9.22 -6.97 10.93
CA ARG A 49 10.58 -7.41 10.63
C ARG A 49 11.66 -6.35 10.90
N ARG A 50 11.28 -5.09 10.98
CA ARG A 50 12.25 -3.99 11.19
C ARG A 50 11.91 -3.25 12.48
N ASN A 51 12.90 -3.09 13.35
CA ASN A 51 12.76 -2.27 14.55
C ASN A 51 12.42 -0.81 14.15
N PRO A 52 11.41 -0.16 14.76
CA PRO A 52 10.99 1.19 14.42
C PRO A 52 12.08 2.25 14.58
N ALA A 53 13.06 2.04 15.46
CA ALA A 53 14.22 2.94 15.56
C ALA A 53 15.07 2.92 14.28
N VAL A 54 15.27 1.72 13.70
CA VAL A 54 15.98 1.57 12.41
C VAL A 54 15.14 2.16 11.26
N THR A 55 13.83 1.99 11.30
CA THR A 55 12.91 2.60 10.31
C THR A 55 12.94 4.13 10.40
N ALA A 56 12.92 4.68 11.62
CA ALA A 56 13.05 6.12 11.84
C ALA A 56 14.36 6.67 11.28
N GLN A 57 15.47 5.96 11.52
CA GLN A 57 16.79 6.35 11.02
C GLN A 57 16.87 6.27 9.49
N ALA A 58 16.38 5.19 8.89
CA ALA A 58 16.38 5.00 7.44
C ALA A 58 15.54 6.08 6.73
N ALA A 59 14.34 6.37 7.23
CA ALA A 59 13.47 7.40 6.69
C ALA A 59 14.08 8.81 6.81
N ALA A 60 14.66 9.16 7.97
CA ALA A 60 15.35 10.42 8.18
C ALA A 60 16.58 10.55 7.25
N THR A 61 17.38 9.48 7.12
CA THR A 61 18.52 9.46 6.19
C THR A 61 18.07 9.68 4.76
N LEU A 62 17.05 8.96 4.28
CA LEU A 62 16.50 9.16 2.94
C LEU A 62 16.00 10.60 2.75
N HIS A 63 15.38 11.18 3.78
CA HIS A 63 14.89 12.56 3.75
C HIS A 63 16.01 13.59 3.59
N LEU A 64 17.11 13.39 4.28
CA LEU A 64 18.32 14.22 4.12
C LEU A 64 18.91 14.06 2.72
N LEU A 65 19.10 12.85 2.23
CA LEU A 65 19.63 12.55 0.90
C LEU A 65 18.76 13.12 -0.23
N THR A 66 17.44 13.08 -0.07
CA THR A 66 16.47 13.60 -1.06
C THR A 66 16.16 15.08 -0.86
N ARG A 67 16.80 15.73 0.11
CA ARG A 67 16.58 17.14 0.46
C ARG A 67 15.11 17.45 0.76
N GLY A 68 14.55 16.72 1.70
CA GLY A 68 13.18 16.92 2.17
C GLY A 68 12.09 16.24 1.33
N ARG A 69 12.43 15.21 0.52
CA ARG A 69 11.47 14.57 -0.40
C ARG A 69 11.24 13.09 -0.14
N ALA A 70 11.55 12.61 1.05
CA ALA A 70 11.19 11.27 1.45
C ALA A 70 9.77 11.21 2.01
N VAL A 71 9.14 10.04 1.84
CA VAL A 71 7.88 9.64 2.48
C VAL A 71 8.11 8.30 3.16
N LEU A 72 7.74 8.19 4.42
CA LEU A 72 7.67 6.93 5.14
C LEU A 72 6.25 6.37 4.98
N GLY A 73 6.04 5.51 3.99
CA GLY A 73 4.82 4.71 3.92
C GLY A 73 4.93 3.50 4.85
N ILE A 74 3.96 3.32 5.75
CA ILE A 74 4.04 2.31 6.80
C ILE A 74 2.66 1.69 7.06
N GLY A 75 2.65 0.40 7.39
CA GLY A 75 1.46 -0.36 7.75
C GLY A 75 1.79 -1.46 8.75
N THR A 76 0.79 -2.25 9.11
CA THR A 76 1.01 -3.44 9.94
C THR A 76 1.93 -4.45 9.26
N GLY A 77 1.94 -4.45 7.95
CA GLY A 77 2.44 -5.55 7.13
C GLY A 77 1.36 -6.61 6.87
N GLU A 78 1.77 -7.70 6.24
CA GLU A 78 0.96 -8.84 5.86
C GLU A 78 1.51 -10.10 6.51
N LYS A 79 0.67 -11.12 6.72
CA LYS A 79 1.09 -12.36 7.38
C LYS A 79 2.20 -13.06 6.62
N GLU A 80 2.10 -13.12 5.27
CA GLU A 80 3.12 -13.73 4.41
C GLU A 80 4.51 -13.10 4.56
N SER A 81 4.57 -11.81 4.84
CA SER A 81 5.81 -11.06 4.97
C SER A 81 6.40 -11.11 6.38
N ASN A 82 5.69 -11.63 7.38
CA ASN A 82 6.05 -11.59 8.78
C ASN A 82 6.12 -12.96 9.44
N ALA A 83 5.03 -13.74 9.44
CA ALA A 83 4.97 -15.01 10.16
C ALA A 83 6.00 -16.04 9.70
N PRO A 84 6.29 -16.24 8.40
CA PRO A 84 7.33 -17.17 7.96
C PRO A 84 8.74 -16.78 8.39
N TYR A 85 8.95 -15.52 8.79
CA TYR A 85 10.24 -15.02 9.27
C TYR A 85 10.36 -14.94 10.80
N GLY A 86 9.46 -15.64 11.50
CA GLY A 86 9.49 -15.73 12.97
C GLY A 86 8.92 -14.50 13.70
N VAL A 87 8.23 -13.61 13.01
CA VAL A 87 7.55 -12.48 13.66
C VAL A 87 6.25 -12.98 14.28
N ASP A 88 6.05 -12.70 15.57
CA ASP A 88 4.76 -12.94 16.23
C ASP A 88 3.68 -12.07 15.60
N TRP A 89 2.71 -12.72 14.95
CA TRP A 89 1.60 -12.07 14.24
C TRP A 89 0.31 -11.94 15.08
N SER A 90 0.38 -12.22 16.37
CA SER A 90 -0.80 -12.22 17.26
C SER A 90 -1.41 -10.82 17.47
N LYS A 91 -0.60 -9.75 17.44
CA LYS A 91 -1.02 -8.38 17.75
C LYS A 91 -0.45 -7.34 16.76
N PRO A 92 -0.66 -7.48 15.43
CA PRO A 92 -0.02 -6.62 14.43
C PRO A 92 -0.40 -5.15 14.57
N VAL A 93 -1.67 -4.83 14.89
CA VAL A 93 -2.14 -3.44 15.05
C VAL A 93 -1.55 -2.80 16.31
N ALA A 94 -1.47 -3.52 17.43
CA ALA A 94 -0.86 -2.99 18.65
C ALA A 94 0.64 -2.72 18.45
N ARG A 95 1.35 -3.64 17.78
CA ARG A 95 2.75 -3.46 17.40
C ARG A 95 2.93 -2.23 16.51
N PHE A 96 2.03 -2.03 15.55
CA PHE A 96 2.04 -0.88 14.65
C PHE A 96 1.86 0.45 15.40
N GLU A 97 0.89 0.54 16.32
CA GLU A 97 0.67 1.75 17.15
C GLU A 97 1.93 2.11 17.93
N GLU A 98 2.56 1.11 18.57
CA GLU A 98 3.81 1.29 19.33
C GLU A 98 4.98 1.70 18.43
N ALA A 99 5.06 1.17 17.21
CA ALA A 99 6.08 1.55 16.25
C ALA A 99 5.97 3.02 15.85
N LEU A 100 4.75 3.50 15.54
CA LEU A 100 4.52 4.91 15.21
C LEU A 100 4.88 5.83 16.39
N ALA A 101 4.45 5.47 17.60
CA ALA A 101 4.78 6.20 18.80
C ALA A 101 6.30 6.28 19.04
N THR A 102 7.02 5.16 18.82
CA THR A 102 8.49 5.10 18.93
C THR A 102 9.17 5.99 17.89
N ILE A 103 8.74 5.95 16.62
CA ILE A 103 9.29 6.81 15.55
C ILE A 103 9.11 8.28 15.90
N ARG A 104 7.89 8.69 16.31
CA ARG A 104 7.63 10.08 16.70
C ARG A 104 8.42 10.50 17.94
N ALA A 105 8.54 9.64 18.95
CA ALA A 105 9.34 9.93 20.14
C ALA A 105 10.81 10.19 19.80
N LEU A 106 11.40 9.37 18.93
CA LEU A 106 12.79 9.54 18.49
C LEU A 106 12.97 10.83 17.66
N TRP A 107 12.09 11.11 16.71
CA TRP A 107 12.18 12.32 15.89
C TRP A 107 11.96 13.61 16.70
N ASN A 108 11.11 13.57 17.71
CA ASN A 108 10.81 14.72 18.56
C ASN A 108 11.77 14.87 19.75
N SER A 109 12.80 14.01 19.87
CA SER A 109 13.76 14.04 20.98
C SER A 109 14.67 15.27 21.00
N ASN A 110 14.79 15.98 19.88
CA ASN A 110 15.75 17.08 19.72
C ASN A 110 17.20 16.70 20.08
N GLY A 111 17.55 15.41 19.94
CA GLY A 111 18.87 14.86 20.32
C GLY A 111 18.99 14.45 21.78
N GLU A 112 17.98 14.67 22.59
CA GLU A 112 17.95 14.19 23.97
C GLU A 112 17.76 12.67 24.05
N LEU A 113 18.16 12.08 25.19
CA LEU A 113 17.98 10.64 25.44
C LEU A 113 16.52 10.31 25.69
N VAL A 114 15.97 9.36 24.96
CA VAL A 114 14.58 8.93 25.07
C VAL A 114 14.49 7.65 25.89
N THR A 115 13.69 7.67 26.96
CA THR A 115 13.24 6.49 27.69
C THR A 115 11.74 6.37 27.51
N ARG A 116 11.27 5.19 27.06
CA ARG A 116 9.86 4.94 26.80
C ARG A 116 9.52 3.49 27.05
N ASP A 117 8.53 3.23 27.88
CA ASP A 117 8.00 1.89 28.07
C ASP A 117 7.13 1.48 26.86
N SER A 118 7.32 0.24 26.42
CA SER A 118 6.54 -0.35 25.34
C SER A 118 6.59 -1.87 25.46
N PRO A 119 5.48 -2.58 25.22
CA PRO A 119 5.49 -4.04 25.21
C PRO A 119 6.20 -4.64 24.00
N PHE A 120 6.51 -3.84 22.98
CA PHE A 120 7.13 -4.29 21.73
C PHE A 120 8.49 -3.62 21.46
N PHE A 121 8.62 -2.33 21.79
CA PHE A 121 9.78 -1.51 21.41
C PHE A 121 10.19 -0.56 22.54
N PRO A 122 10.59 -1.10 23.70
CA PRO A 122 11.05 -0.26 24.81
C PRO A 122 12.33 0.49 24.44
N LEU A 123 12.45 1.73 24.91
CA LEU A 123 13.65 2.55 24.76
C LEU A 123 14.23 2.85 26.13
N HIS A 124 15.55 2.65 26.28
CA HIS A 124 16.30 2.90 27.50
C HIS A 124 17.42 3.88 27.21
N LYS A 125 17.20 5.18 27.45
CA LYS A 125 18.17 6.24 27.14
C LYS A 125 18.66 6.17 25.69
N ALA A 126 17.74 5.91 24.76
CA ALA A 126 18.05 5.83 23.34
C ALA A 126 18.38 7.20 22.77
N SER A 127 19.46 7.29 21.97
CA SER A 127 19.87 8.50 21.30
C SER A 127 19.44 8.50 19.83
N PHE A 128 18.92 9.63 19.38
CA PHE A 128 18.60 9.87 17.97
C PHE A 128 19.09 11.28 17.57
N ALA A 129 20.28 11.36 17.00
CA ALA A 129 20.98 12.61 16.74
C ALA A 129 20.88 13.12 15.29
N LEU A 130 20.17 12.41 14.37
CA LEU A 130 19.96 12.91 13.02
C LEU A 130 19.08 14.17 13.05
N PRO A 131 19.46 15.24 12.32
CA PRO A 131 18.65 16.45 12.28
C PRO A 131 17.47 16.31 11.29
N PRO A 132 16.36 17.01 11.52
CA PRO A 132 15.33 17.17 10.50
C PRO A 132 15.87 18.03 9.33
N TYR A 133 15.44 17.74 8.11
CA TYR A 133 15.82 18.58 6.96
C TYR A 133 15.01 19.89 6.98
N LYS A 134 15.70 21.02 7.18
CA LYS A 134 15.06 22.34 7.30
C LYS A 134 13.91 22.36 8.33
N GLY A 135 14.11 21.73 9.48
CA GLY A 135 13.13 21.64 10.55
C GLY A 135 11.97 20.70 10.31
N LYS A 136 12.00 19.87 9.26
CA LYS A 136 10.92 18.92 8.93
C LYS A 136 11.42 17.49 8.86
N TRP A 137 10.65 16.58 9.44
CA TRP A 137 10.80 15.12 9.29
C TRP A 137 10.12 14.62 8.04
N PRO A 138 10.43 13.39 7.55
CA PRO A 138 9.66 12.76 6.49
C PRO A 138 8.20 12.66 6.90
N GLU A 139 7.30 12.85 5.94
CA GLU A 139 5.88 12.58 6.17
C GLU A 139 5.67 11.09 6.42
N ILE A 140 4.88 10.75 7.44
CA ILE A 140 4.42 9.38 7.70
C ILE A 140 3.08 9.19 7.00
N TRP A 141 3.03 8.26 6.05
CA TRP A 141 1.81 7.88 5.35
C TRP A 141 1.40 6.47 5.74
N VAL A 142 0.17 6.32 6.20
CA VAL A 142 -0.32 5.06 6.78
C VAL A 142 -1.34 4.40 5.89
N ALA A 143 -1.09 3.11 5.55
CA ALA A 143 -2.08 2.24 4.94
C ALA A 143 -3.00 1.68 6.04
N ALA A 144 -4.20 2.26 6.15
CA ALA A 144 -5.16 1.94 7.21
C ALA A 144 -6.57 1.75 6.67
N HIS A 145 -7.26 0.69 7.11
CA HIS A 145 -8.62 0.35 6.72
C HIS A 145 -9.57 0.26 7.93
N GLY A 146 -9.19 -0.46 8.98
CA GLY A 146 -10.03 -0.68 10.15
C GLY A 146 -10.04 0.49 11.13
N PRO A 147 -11.07 0.61 11.98
CA PRO A 147 -11.26 1.75 12.90
C PRO A 147 -10.07 2.01 13.82
N ARG A 148 -9.42 0.96 14.33
CA ARG A 148 -8.24 1.09 15.21
C ARG A 148 -7.04 1.66 14.45
N MET A 149 -6.80 1.20 13.21
CA MET A 149 -5.74 1.71 12.35
C MET A 149 -6.00 3.16 11.94
N ILE A 150 -7.25 3.53 11.67
CA ILE A 150 -7.65 4.91 11.35
C ILE A 150 -7.40 5.83 12.54
N ARG A 151 -7.71 5.40 13.77
CA ARG A 151 -7.38 6.17 14.98
C ARG A 151 -5.89 6.39 15.17
N ALA A 152 -5.07 5.34 14.96
CA ALA A 152 -3.62 5.47 15.00
C ALA A 152 -3.09 6.42 13.92
N THR A 153 -3.68 6.37 12.72
CA THR A 153 -3.36 7.29 11.62
C THR A 153 -3.66 8.74 12.00
N GLY A 154 -4.84 9.03 12.54
CA GLY A 154 -5.22 10.36 13.04
C GLY A 154 -4.22 10.90 14.05
N ARG A 155 -3.75 10.05 14.98
CA ARG A 155 -2.81 10.42 16.03
C ARG A 155 -1.38 10.69 15.54
N TYR A 156 -0.89 9.94 14.57
CA TYR A 156 0.55 9.90 14.25
C TYR A 156 0.91 10.24 12.80
N ALA A 157 0.00 10.12 11.84
CA ALA A 157 0.33 10.20 10.43
C ALA A 157 0.15 11.60 9.82
N ASP A 158 0.87 11.86 8.74
CA ASP A 158 0.77 13.07 7.91
C ASP A 158 0.01 12.77 6.59
N GLY A 159 -0.26 11.50 6.32
CA GLY A 159 -1.06 11.05 5.18
C GLY A 159 -1.78 9.74 5.49
N TRP A 160 -2.98 9.61 4.98
CA TRP A 160 -3.77 8.39 4.99
C TRP A 160 -3.85 7.82 3.58
N PHE A 161 -3.52 6.54 3.43
CA PHE A 161 -3.17 5.93 2.17
C PHE A 161 -3.74 4.49 2.07
N PRO A 162 -5.06 4.34 2.10
CA PRO A 162 -5.71 3.04 1.95
C PRO A 162 -5.56 2.49 0.53
N GLY A 163 -5.70 1.16 0.37
CA GLY A 163 -5.66 0.48 -0.92
C GLY A 163 -7.05 0.08 -1.42
N THR A 164 -7.65 -0.89 -0.75
CA THR A 164 -8.90 -1.53 -1.17
C THR A 164 -10.12 -0.91 -0.48
N THR A 165 -10.50 0.31 -0.89
CA THR A 165 -11.71 0.95 -0.38
C THR A 165 -12.60 1.42 -1.52
N ARG A 166 -13.91 1.52 -1.30
CA ARG A 166 -14.88 2.08 -2.24
C ARG A 166 -15.04 3.57 -2.00
N ALA A 167 -15.46 4.33 -3.01
CA ALA A 167 -15.59 5.79 -2.91
C ALA A 167 -16.50 6.22 -1.75
N VAL A 168 -17.67 5.59 -1.60
CA VAL A 168 -18.60 5.88 -0.48
C VAL A 168 -17.94 5.64 0.88
N GLY A 169 -17.31 4.48 1.09
CA GLY A 169 -16.61 4.18 2.35
C GLY A 169 -15.39 5.06 2.60
N TYR A 170 -14.76 5.60 1.54
CA TYR A 170 -13.63 6.51 1.66
C TYR A 170 -14.01 7.81 2.40
N GLY A 171 -15.13 8.43 2.05
CA GLY A 171 -15.61 9.65 2.69
C GLY A 171 -15.93 9.45 4.18
N GLU A 172 -16.57 8.34 4.53
CA GLU A 172 -16.86 7.98 5.92
C GLU A 172 -15.57 7.77 6.72
N GLN A 173 -14.64 6.99 6.19
CA GLN A 173 -13.35 6.71 6.83
C GLN A 173 -12.50 7.99 6.99
N LEU A 174 -12.57 8.91 6.02
CA LEU A 174 -11.90 10.21 6.11
C LEU A 174 -12.50 11.07 7.24
N THR A 175 -13.80 10.97 7.47
CA THR A 175 -14.46 11.65 8.60
C THR A 175 -13.98 11.07 9.93
N TRP A 176 -13.91 9.74 10.07
CA TRP A 176 -13.36 9.09 11.27
C TRP A 176 -11.90 9.47 11.54
N LEU A 177 -11.10 9.53 10.47
CA LEU A 177 -9.70 9.95 10.53
C LEU A 177 -9.56 11.37 11.09
N ARG A 178 -10.35 12.30 10.56
CA ARG A 178 -10.34 13.71 10.97
C ARG A 178 -10.77 13.88 12.42
N THR A 179 -11.80 13.16 12.85
CA THR A 179 -12.21 13.12 14.25
C THR A 179 -11.07 12.62 15.13
N ALA A 180 -10.44 11.50 14.77
CA ALA A 180 -9.33 10.95 15.54
C ALA A 180 -8.09 11.88 15.60
N ALA A 181 -7.86 12.69 14.57
CA ALA A 181 -6.81 13.71 14.58
C ALA A 181 -7.15 14.83 15.56
N SER A 182 -8.38 15.35 15.51
CA SER A 182 -8.88 16.38 16.44
C SER A 182 -8.83 15.91 17.91
N ASP A 183 -9.24 14.67 18.18
CA ASP A 183 -9.19 14.06 19.51
C ASP A 183 -7.74 13.93 20.04
N ALA A 184 -6.77 13.84 19.14
CA ALA A 184 -5.34 13.82 19.46
C ALA A 184 -4.71 15.23 19.52
N GLY A 185 -5.50 16.30 19.43
CA GLY A 185 -5.04 17.68 19.47
C GLY A 185 -4.30 18.14 18.20
N ARG A 186 -4.53 17.47 17.06
CA ARG A 186 -3.91 17.79 15.77
C ARG A 186 -4.91 18.46 14.83
N ASP A 187 -4.43 19.30 13.93
CA ASP A 187 -5.28 19.80 12.83
C ASP A 187 -5.62 18.66 11.85
N PRO A 188 -6.90 18.30 11.73
CA PRO A 188 -7.34 17.23 10.85
C PRO A 188 -7.10 17.51 9.36
N ASN A 189 -6.91 18.79 8.97
CA ASN A 189 -6.68 19.19 7.60
C ASN A 189 -5.22 19.05 7.16
N GLU A 190 -4.29 18.89 8.10
CA GLU A 190 -2.88 18.62 7.80
C GLU A 190 -2.65 17.19 7.29
N ILE A 191 -3.58 16.25 7.56
CA ILE A 191 -3.46 14.87 7.09
C ILE A 191 -3.89 14.80 5.63
N LYS A 192 -2.98 14.42 4.76
CA LYS A 192 -3.23 14.26 3.32
C LYS A 192 -4.13 13.06 3.05
N PRO A 193 -5.34 13.25 2.50
CA PRO A 193 -6.19 12.14 2.09
C PRO A 193 -5.68 11.59 0.74
N ALA A 194 -4.98 10.46 0.82
CA ALA A 194 -4.42 9.77 -0.32
C ALA A 194 -5.09 8.41 -0.55
N LEU A 195 -4.84 7.81 -1.72
CA LEU A 195 -5.36 6.50 -2.12
C LEU A 195 -4.33 5.83 -3.03
N ILE A 196 -4.14 4.52 -2.89
CA ILE A 196 -3.45 3.72 -3.89
C ILE A 196 -4.47 2.92 -4.70
N ARG A 197 -4.34 2.96 -6.03
CA ARG A 197 -5.17 2.14 -6.94
C ARG A 197 -4.31 1.47 -8.00
N PHE A 198 -4.61 0.22 -8.24
CA PHE A 198 -4.08 -0.53 -9.36
C PHE A 198 -5.06 -0.44 -10.52
N ILE A 199 -4.59 0.09 -11.65
CA ILE A 199 -5.43 0.39 -12.82
C ILE A 199 -5.27 -0.71 -13.85
N VAL A 200 -6.38 -1.26 -14.32
CA VAL A 200 -6.49 -2.09 -15.52
C VAL A 200 -7.17 -1.24 -16.60
N THR A 201 -6.41 -0.77 -17.57
CA THR A 201 -6.92 0.08 -18.65
C THR A 201 -6.40 -0.39 -20.02
N GLY A 202 -7.21 -0.20 -21.05
CA GLY A 202 -6.96 -0.57 -22.41
C GLY A 202 -7.49 0.49 -23.39
N ARG A 203 -7.25 0.27 -24.70
CA ARG A 203 -7.81 1.10 -25.77
C ARG A 203 -9.29 0.79 -26.03
N SER A 204 -9.72 -0.41 -25.64
CA SER A 204 -11.10 -0.89 -25.76
C SER A 204 -11.51 -1.68 -24.51
N ARG A 205 -12.79 -1.93 -24.36
CA ARG A 205 -13.33 -2.81 -23.32
C ARG A 205 -12.81 -4.23 -23.46
N ASP A 206 -12.67 -4.76 -24.66
CA ASP A 206 -12.19 -6.12 -24.91
C ASP A 206 -10.75 -6.30 -24.35
N GLU A 207 -9.86 -5.31 -24.54
CA GLU A 207 -8.52 -5.34 -23.95
C GLU A 207 -8.54 -5.35 -22.42
N VAL A 208 -9.48 -4.65 -21.82
CA VAL A 208 -9.67 -4.61 -20.37
C VAL A 208 -10.25 -5.93 -19.86
N ASP A 209 -11.27 -6.43 -20.55
CA ASP A 209 -11.99 -7.66 -20.20
C ASP A 209 -11.06 -8.87 -20.23
N GLU A 210 -10.17 -8.95 -21.21
CA GLU A 210 -9.15 -9.99 -21.27
C GLU A 210 -8.25 -10.03 -20.03
N VAL A 211 -7.90 -8.87 -19.46
CA VAL A 211 -7.06 -8.81 -18.26
C VAL A 211 -7.83 -9.28 -17.03
N ILE A 212 -9.04 -8.77 -16.81
CA ILE A 212 -9.82 -9.10 -15.61
C ILE A 212 -10.37 -10.54 -15.64
N ASP A 213 -10.50 -11.14 -16.82
CA ASP A 213 -10.92 -12.53 -16.97
C ASP A 213 -9.74 -13.52 -16.84
N SER A 214 -8.49 -13.04 -16.79
CA SER A 214 -7.31 -13.88 -16.63
C SER A 214 -7.25 -14.54 -15.24
N ASP A 215 -6.69 -15.75 -15.18
CA ASP A 215 -6.53 -16.49 -13.93
C ASP A 215 -5.72 -15.71 -12.90
N ILE A 216 -4.67 -15.01 -13.35
CA ILE A 216 -3.82 -14.23 -12.44
C ILE A 216 -4.60 -13.08 -11.80
N ALA A 217 -5.45 -12.35 -12.54
CA ALA A 217 -6.26 -11.27 -11.98
C ALA A 217 -7.29 -11.81 -10.98
N LYS A 218 -7.90 -12.97 -11.27
CA LYS A 218 -8.81 -13.66 -10.37
C LYS A 218 -8.12 -14.14 -9.09
N ILE A 219 -6.91 -14.67 -9.18
CA ILE A 219 -6.13 -15.12 -8.02
C ILE A 219 -5.77 -13.96 -7.08
N PHE A 220 -5.54 -12.76 -7.60
CA PHE A 220 -5.33 -11.59 -6.75
C PHE A 220 -6.50 -11.29 -5.81
N THR A 221 -7.72 -11.73 -6.13
CA THR A 221 -8.88 -11.56 -5.25
C THR A 221 -8.81 -12.38 -3.96
N LEU A 222 -7.93 -13.38 -3.88
CA LEU A 222 -7.67 -14.10 -2.62
C LEU A 222 -7.09 -13.18 -1.53
N ASN A 223 -6.58 -12.02 -1.89
CA ASN A 223 -6.17 -10.98 -0.93
C ASN A 223 -7.37 -10.22 -0.32
N CYS A 224 -8.55 -10.36 -0.88
CA CYS A 224 -9.77 -9.73 -0.36
C CYS A 224 -10.29 -10.47 0.88
N THR A 225 -11.11 -9.80 1.68
CA THR A 225 -11.80 -10.42 2.82
C THR A 225 -12.96 -11.29 2.36
N ALA A 226 -13.41 -12.23 3.21
CA ALA A 226 -14.62 -13.02 2.97
C ALA A 226 -15.86 -12.11 2.79
N GLU A 227 -15.94 -11.01 3.52
CA GLU A 227 -16.99 -10.01 3.35
C GLU A 227 -17.00 -9.42 1.92
N ALA A 228 -15.82 -9.13 1.34
CA ALA A 228 -15.74 -8.64 -0.04
C ALA A 228 -16.27 -9.68 -1.03
N TRP A 229 -15.93 -10.96 -0.87
CA TRP A 229 -16.47 -12.04 -1.70
C TRP A 229 -17.99 -12.18 -1.56
N ALA A 230 -18.51 -12.13 -0.32
CA ALA A 230 -19.94 -12.22 -0.04
C ALA A 230 -20.76 -11.10 -0.69
N ARG A 231 -20.24 -9.87 -0.75
CA ARG A 231 -20.88 -8.75 -1.48
C ARG A 231 -21.08 -9.05 -2.98
N HIS A 232 -20.25 -9.93 -3.53
CA HIS A 232 -20.33 -10.36 -4.93
C HIS A 232 -21.04 -11.72 -5.12
N GLY A 233 -21.74 -12.21 -4.07
CA GLY A 233 -22.53 -13.43 -4.11
C GLY A 233 -21.71 -14.72 -4.11
N ALA A 234 -20.48 -14.70 -3.63
CA ALA A 234 -19.62 -15.87 -3.54
C ALA A 234 -19.01 -16.02 -2.15
N GLU A 235 -18.67 -17.27 -1.79
CA GLU A 235 -17.95 -17.57 -0.56
C GLU A 235 -16.44 -17.54 -0.80
N HIS A 236 -15.71 -16.96 0.15
CA HIS A 236 -14.24 -16.97 0.07
C HIS A 236 -13.72 -18.41 0.22
N PRO A 237 -12.85 -18.89 -0.70
CA PRO A 237 -12.43 -20.30 -0.69
C PRO A 237 -11.60 -20.71 0.53
N LEU A 238 -11.09 -19.75 1.31
CA LEU A 238 -10.33 -19.98 2.55
C LEU A 238 -11.20 -19.82 3.82
N GLY A 239 -12.50 -19.63 3.68
CA GLY A 239 -13.46 -19.61 4.80
C GLY A 239 -14.24 -18.31 4.95
N ALA A 240 -15.38 -18.40 5.66
CA ALA A 240 -16.31 -17.29 5.84
C ALA A 240 -15.79 -16.14 6.72
N ASP A 241 -14.82 -16.43 7.59
CA ASP A 241 -14.23 -15.45 8.51
C ASP A 241 -12.87 -14.92 8.02
N PHE A 242 -12.50 -15.25 6.77
CA PHE A 242 -11.18 -14.93 6.24
C PHE A 242 -10.96 -13.40 6.10
N THR A 243 -9.88 -12.90 6.68
CA THR A 243 -9.59 -11.46 6.80
C THR A 243 -8.64 -10.91 5.70
N GLY A 244 -8.44 -11.67 4.61
CA GLY A 244 -7.62 -11.26 3.49
C GLY A 244 -6.12 -11.34 3.78
N VAL A 245 -5.36 -10.34 3.35
CA VAL A 245 -3.89 -10.27 3.49
C VAL A 245 -3.38 -10.45 4.93
N GLN A 246 -4.22 -10.23 5.92
CA GLN A 246 -3.86 -10.43 7.32
C GLN A 246 -3.67 -11.93 7.67
N GLU A 247 -4.22 -12.84 6.87
CA GLU A 247 -4.16 -14.29 7.08
C GLU A 247 -3.56 -15.05 5.91
N LEU A 248 -3.53 -14.46 4.71
CA LEU A 248 -3.04 -15.12 3.51
C LEU A 248 -1.54 -15.38 3.58
N ILE A 249 -1.16 -16.61 3.24
CA ILE A 249 0.23 -17.02 2.94
C ILE A 249 0.19 -17.74 1.59
N PRO A 250 0.39 -17.03 0.48
CA PRO A 250 0.23 -17.57 -0.88
C PRO A 250 1.12 -18.79 -1.15
N GLN A 251 2.28 -18.87 -0.50
CA GLN A 251 3.25 -19.96 -0.64
C GLN A 251 2.72 -21.32 -0.14
N LEU A 252 1.64 -21.32 0.64
CA LEU A 252 0.98 -22.54 1.11
C LEU A 252 -0.12 -23.05 0.15
N ILE A 253 -0.39 -22.31 -0.95
CA ILE A 253 -1.42 -22.64 -1.93
C ILE A 253 -0.70 -23.14 -3.20
N ASP A 254 -0.91 -24.40 -3.55
CA ASP A 254 -0.39 -24.94 -4.80
C ASP A 254 -1.15 -24.40 -6.01
N GLU A 255 -0.56 -24.56 -7.20
CA GLU A 255 -1.09 -24.01 -8.44
C GLU A 255 -2.48 -24.54 -8.79
N LYS A 256 -2.70 -25.85 -8.64
CA LYS A 256 -4.00 -26.49 -8.95
C LYS A 256 -5.10 -25.94 -8.05
N THR A 257 -4.80 -25.79 -6.78
CA THR A 257 -5.70 -25.20 -5.79
C THR A 257 -5.99 -23.73 -6.12
N ALA A 258 -4.96 -22.94 -6.43
CA ALA A 258 -5.14 -21.53 -6.81
C ALA A 258 -6.02 -21.37 -8.06
N LEU A 259 -5.84 -22.19 -9.08
CA LEU A 259 -6.69 -22.20 -10.29
C LEU A 259 -8.13 -22.60 -9.98
N SER A 260 -8.33 -23.57 -9.07
CA SER A 260 -9.68 -23.97 -8.64
C SER A 260 -10.42 -22.84 -7.92
N TYR A 261 -9.68 -21.98 -7.21
CA TYR A 261 -10.23 -20.79 -6.58
C TYR A 261 -10.53 -19.68 -7.60
N ALA A 262 -9.63 -19.46 -8.55
CA ALA A 262 -9.83 -18.52 -9.66
C ALA A 262 -11.10 -18.82 -10.46
N ALA A 263 -11.40 -20.11 -10.69
CA ALA A 263 -12.61 -20.54 -11.40
C ALA A 263 -13.91 -20.15 -10.67
N LYS A 264 -13.87 -19.93 -9.36
CA LYS A 264 -15.03 -19.54 -8.53
C LYS A 264 -15.10 -18.02 -8.32
N THR A 265 -14.09 -17.26 -8.76
CA THR A 265 -14.01 -15.82 -8.52
C THR A 265 -15.05 -15.05 -9.33
N PRO A 266 -15.94 -14.27 -8.69
CA PRO A 266 -16.84 -13.37 -9.42
C PRO A 266 -16.07 -12.31 -10.18
N ARG A 267 -16.40 -12.10 -11.45
CA ARG A 267 -15.79 -11.06 -12.29
C ARG A 267 -15.96 -9.65 -11.70
N SER A 268 -17.10 -9.40 -11.06
CA SER A 268 -17.39 -8.14 -10.38
C SER A 268 -16.47 -7.87 -9.19
N LEU A 269 -15.98 -8.91 -8.50
CA LEU A 269 -15.00 -8.76 -7.42
C LEU A 269 -13.63 -8.36 -7.97
N VAL A 270 -13.21 -8.92 -9.13
CA VAL A 270 -11.99 -8.49 -9.82
C VAL A 270 -12.08 -7.01 -10.19
N ALA A 271 -13.23 -6.58 -10.72
CA ALA A 271 -13.48 -5.19 -11.07
C ALA A 271 -13.56 -4.25 -9.86
N GLU A 272 -13.92 -4.73 -8.66
CA GLU A 272 -13.85 -3.94 -7.41
C GLU A 272 -12.40 -3.81 -6.89
N LEU A 273 -11.61 -4.88 -6.99
CA LEU A 273 -10.22 -4.90 -6.53
C LEU A 273 -9.36 -3.90 -7.31
N PHE A 274 -9.55 -3.83 -8.62
CA PHE A 274 -8.85 -2.91 -9.49
C PHE A 274 -9.73 -1.69 -9.85
N THR A 275 -9.13 -0.63 -10.41
CA THR A 275 -9.87 0.41 -11.12
C THR A 275 -9.83 0.05 -12.62
N VAL A 276 -10.98 -0.27 -13.17
CA VAL A 276 -11.08 -1.01 -14.43
C VAL A 276 -11.84 -0.21 -15.50
N GLY A 277 -11.26 -0.03 -16.68
CA GLY A 277 -11.96 0.58 -17.80
C GLY A 277 -11.06 1.22 -18.85
N THR A 278 -11.67 1.86 -19.83
CA THR A 278 -10.99 2.79 -20.73
C THR A 278 -10.43 3.99 -19.95
N PRO A 279 -9.49 4.77 -20.50
CA PRO A 279 -8.95 5.92 -19.81
C PRO A 279 -10.01 6.89 -19.22
N ASP A 280 -11.09 7.14 -19.94
CA ASP A 280 -12.13 8.07 -19.51
C ASP A 280 -12.96 7.47 -18.37
N GLU A 281 -13.34 6.19 -18.45
CA GLU A 281 -14.05 5.47 -17.38
C GLU A 281 -13.22 5.37 -16.07
N VAL A 282 -11.91 5.22 -16.18
CA VAL A 282 -11.02 5.26 -15.01
C VAL A 282 -11.01 6.65 -14.36
N VAL A 283 -11.01 7.72 -15.18
CA VAL A 283 -11.08 9.09 -14.67
C VAL A 283 -12.38 9.32 -13.93
N ASP A 284 -13.52 8.88 -14.48
CA ASP A 284 -14.83 9.00 -13.83
C ASP A 284 -14.89 8.28 -12.49
N GLN A 285 -14.38 7.05 -12.41
CA GLN A 285 -14.29 6.29 -11.15
C GLN A 285 -13.42 7.01 -10.10
N ILE A 286 -12.31 7.62 -10.50
CA ILE A 286 -11.45 8.37 -9.57
C ILE A 286 -12.07 9.71 -9.17
N ALA A 287 -12.89 10.32 -10.05
CA ALA A 287 -13.65 11.52 -9.73
C ALA A 287 -14.59 11.29 -8.53
N GLU A 288 -15.22 10.11 -8.43
CA GLU A 288 -16.03 9.76 -7.26
C GLU A 288 -15.24 9.85 -5.95
N PHE A 289 -14.00 9.36 -5.93
CA PHE A 289 -13.12 9.49 -4.74
C PHE A 289 -12.71 10.94 -4.48
N ARG A 290 -12.42 11.73 -5.53
CA ARG A 290 -12.13 13.17 -5.40
C ARG A 290 -13.29 13.89 -4.70
N ASP A 291 -14.53 13.57 -5.08
CA ASP A 291 -15.73 14.19 -4.53
C ASP A 291 -15.97 13.76 -3.07
N GLN A 292 -15.43 12.60 -2.66
CA GLN A 292 -15.36 12.13 -1.28
C GLN A 292 -14.14 12.66 -0.51
N GLY A 293 -13.36 13.55 -1.09
CA GLY A 293 -12.26 14.25 -0.40
C GLY A 293 -10.85 13.76 -0.71
N LEU A 294 -10.66 12.82 -1.66
CA LEU A 294 -9.33 12.43 -2.14
C LEU A 294 -8.57 13.63 -2.70
N ARG A 295 -7.27 13.76 -2.37
CA ARG A 295 -6.39 14.83 -2.87
C ARG A 295 -5.05 14.33 -3.42
N TYR A 296 -4.70 13.08 -3.16
CA TYR A 296 -3.46 12.51 -3.66
C TYR A 296 -3.68 11.06 -4.09
N LEU A 297 -3.38 10.77 -5.35
CA LEU A 297 -3.56 9.44 -5.93
C LEU A 297 -2.22 8.84 -6.31
N VAL A 298 -1.98 7.61 -5.84
CA VAL A 298 -0.88 6.75 -6.27
C VAL A 298 -1.46 5.65 -7.15
N VAL A 299 -0.86 5.42 -8.31
CA VAL A 299 -1.38 4.46 -9.29
C VAL A 299 -0.33 3.46 -9.73
N GLY A 300 -0.75 2.21 -9.89
CA GLY A 300 0.03 1.13 -10.51
C GLY A 300 -0.65 0.60 -11.77
N ASN A 301 0.12 0.20 -12.79
CA ASN A 301 -0.40 -0.43 -14.00
C ASN A 301 -0.59 -1.94 -13.78
N ALA A 302 -1.78 -2.36 -13.35
CA ALA A 302 -2.11 -3.78 -13.21
C ALA A 302 -2.43 -4.45 -14.55
N GLY A 303 -2.77 -3.71 -15.59
CA GLY A 303 -2.99 -4.24 -16.93
C GLY A 303 -1.75 -4.92 -17.53
N ALA A 304 -0.56 -4.61 -17.00
CA ALA A 304 0.67 -5.27 -17.39
C ALA A 304 0.78 -6.73 -16.88
N ILE A 305 -0.04 -7.12 -15.89
CA ILE A 305 -0.02 -8.45 -15.29
C ILE A 305 -0.96 -9.36 -16.08
N GLN A 306 -0.47 -9.91 -17.20
CA GLN A 306 -1.23 -10.80 -18.08
C GLN A 306 -0.28 -11.74 -18.88
N PRO A 307 -0.80 -12.85 -19.47
CA PRO A 307 0.03 -13.89 -20.10
C PRO A 307 0.85 -13.44 -21.31
N SER A 308 0.38 -12.45 -22.07
CA SER A 308 1.05 -11.95 -23.26
C SER A 308 1.98 -10.79 -22.98
N LEU A 309 3.30 -10.96 -23.21
CA LEU A 309 4.28 -9.88 -23.06
C LEU A 309 3.97 -8.68 -23.98
N GLY A 310 3.55 -8.93 -25.21
CA GLY A 310 3.18 -7.87 -26.17
C GLY A 310 1.96 -7.08 -25.71
N LYS A 311 0.92 -7.76 -25.20
CA LYS A 311 -0.27 -7.10 -24.64
C LYS A 311 0.06 -6.38 -23.34
N SER A 312 0.91 -6.94 -22.47
CA SER A 312 1.42 -6.24 -21.27
C SER A 312 2.08 -4.92 -21.64
N ALA A 313 2.96 -4.91 -22.64
CA ALA A 313 3.60 -3.69 -23.12
C ALA A 313 2.59 -2.68 -23.72
N ALA A 314 1.58 -3.18 -24.44
CA ALA A 314 0.56 -2.36 -25.09
C ALA A 314 -0.31 -1.56 -24.08
N THR A 315 -0.44 -2.03 -22.83
CA THR A 315 -1.18 -1.30 -21.78
C THR A 315 -0.50 0.00 -21.35
N THR A 316 0.79 0.17 -21.66
CA THR A 316 1.55 1.37 -21.26
C THR A 316 0.97 2.66 -21.84
N ALA A 317 0.59 2.67 -23.11
CA ALA A 317 0.08 3.88 -23.77
C ALA A 317 -1.27 4.34 -23.20
N PRO A 318 -2.32 3.48 -23.07
CA PRO A 318 -3.56 3.87 -22.41
C PRO A 318 -3.34 4.25 -20.93
N TYR A 319 -2.47 3.54 -20.19
CA TYR A 319 -2.13 3.89 -18.82
C TYR A 319 -1.52 5.30 -18.70
N VAL A 320 -0.56 5.66 -19.57
CA VAL A 320 0.03 7.01 -19.58
C VAL A 320 -1.00 8.06 -19.95
N LYS A 321 -1.92 7.77 -20.91
CA LYS A 321 -3.06 8.66 -21.24
C LYS A 321 -3.92 8.88 -19.99
N THR A 322 -4.30 7.81 -19.28
CA THR A 322 -5.07 7.87 -18.03
C THR A 322 -4.37 8.72 -16.97
N VAL A 323 -3.09 8.47 -16.70
CA VAL A 323 -2.31 9.26 -15.71
C VAL A 323 -2.26 10.75 -16.07
N ARG A 324 -2.16 11.08 -17.35
CA ARG A 324 -2.20 12.49 -17.79
C ARG A 324 -3.58 13.13 -17.60
N ALA A 325 -4.64 12.39 -17.82
CA ALA A 325 -6.01 12.86 -17.60
C ALA A 325 -6.30 13.04 -16.10
N LEU A 326 -5.91 12.08 -15.26
CA LEU A 326 -6.04 12.16 -13.80
C LEU A 326 -5.31 13.36 -13.17
N ARG A 327 -4.25 13.89 -13.80
CA ARG A 327 -3.58 15.12 -13.33
C ARG A 327 -4.40 16.40 -13.54
N ARG A 328 -5.46 16.33 -14.31
CA ARG A 328 -6.34 17.47 -14.61
C ARG A 328 -7.65 17.42 -13.81
N LEU A 329 -7.88 16.29 -13.14
CA LEU A 329 -9.00 16.04 -12.26
C LEU A 329 -8.81 16.76 -10.89
#